data_dbadecbcf3b0216549baa2f36f195a79
#
_entry.id   dbadecbcf3b0216549baa2f36f195a79
#
_cell.length_a   1.000
_cell.length_b   1.000
_cell.length_c   1.000
_cell.angle_alpha   90.00
_cell.angle_beta   90.00
_cell.angle_gamma   90.00
#
_symmetry.space_group_name_H-M   'P 1'
#
loop_
_entity.id
_entity.type
_entity.pdbx_description
1 polymer ?
#
loop_
_entity_poly.entity_id
_entity_poly.type
_entity_poly.pdbx_seq_one_letter_code
_entity_poly.pdbx_strand_id
1 'polypeptide(L)'
;MTERIFAQGWAGEGRGLPYCEAGSGETIVAIIGDGGLPTRAHALLAERGRVIVFAMTDAGSPQEAARRIGAAVAALGIERFDLMGEGSGAAAAMWLAQAPEAEIGSVVLAAPVSVLGDLPDEAFREIKRPVLVLSGTRGQSAAGDRYRSLLPDCHFMFVYEAGPAIGAERPEALAFIAREFFERCDLFLVSRENGMVFP
;
A
#
# COMPACT_ATOMS: atom_id res chain seq x y z
N MET A 1 2.09 21.13 -6.68
CA MET A 1 1.01 21.68 -5.82
C MET A 1 0.61 20.72 -4.70
N THR A 2 0.86 19.43 -4.85
CA THR A 2 0.53 18.36 -3.87
C THR A 2 1.38 18.45 -2.58
N GLU A 3 2.64 18.87 -2.67
CA GLU A 3 3.58 18.96 -1.52
C GLU A 3 3.14 19.92 -0.39
N ARG A 4 2.28 20.89 -0.67
CA ARG A 4 1.81 21.83 0.37
C ARG A 4 0.70 21.29 1.27
N ILE A 5 0.14 20.14 0.93
CA ILE A 5 -0.96 19.51 1.69
C ILE A 5 -0.41 18.61 2.80
N PHE A 6 0.80 18.06 2.61
CA PHE A 6 1.42 17.14 3.54
C PHE A 6 2.35 17.87 4.52
N ALA A 7 2.09 17.68 5.81
CA ALA A 7 3.03 18.03 6.86
C ALA A 7 4.13 16.97 6.92
N GLN A 8 5.35 17.41 7.20
CA GLN A 8 6.51 16.53 7.40
C GLN A 8 6.73 16.27 8.88
N GLY A 9 7.09 15.04 9.25
CA GLY A 9 7.41 14.63 10.60
C GLY A 9 8.49 13.56 10.65
N TRP A 10 8.84 13.20 11.87
CA TRP A 10 9.80 12.13 12.18
C TRP A 10 9.19 11.23 13.25
N ALA A 11 9.24 9.92 13.08
CA ALA A 11 8.66 8.95 14.00
C ALA A 11 9.63 7.80 14.29
N GLY A 12 9.59 7.29 15.53
CA GLY A 12 10.47 6.22 16.01
C GLY A 12 11.65 6.70 16.85
N GLU A 13 12.49 5.76 17.28
CA GLU A 13 13.64 6.03 18.13
C GLU A 13 14.84 6.60 17.37
N GLY A 14 15.71 7.32 18.06
CA GLY A 14 16.92 7.89 17.51
C GLY A 14 16.66 9.00 16.50
N ARG A 15 17.15 8.85 15.27
CA ARG A 15 16.88 9.79 14.18
C ARG A 15 15.43 9.68 13.65
N GLY A 16 14.71 8.62 14.03
CA GLY A 16 13.38 8.33 13.51
C GLY A 16 13.35 8.05 12.00
N LEU A 17 12.16 7.80 11.49
CA LEU A 17 11.89 7.77 10.04
C LEU A 17 11.16 9.04 9.63
N PRO A 18 11.57 9.69 8.52
CA PRO A 18 10.79 10.78 7.96
C PRO A 18 9.49 10.26 7.38
N TYR A 19 8.43 11.00 7.60
CA TYR A 19 7.12 10.73 7.00
C TYR A 19 6.44 12.01 6.56
N CYS A 20 5.45 11.86 5.70
CA CYS A 20 4.55 12.93 5.30
C CYS A 20 3.13 12.57 5.74
N GLU A 21 2.37 13.51 6.27
CA GLU A 21 1.02 13.30 6.80
C GLU A 21 0.04 14.34 6.27
N ALA A 22 -1.16 13.88 5.92
CA ALA A 22 -2.28 14.75 5.58
C ALA A 22 -3.62 14.11 5.97
N GLY A 23 -4.66 14.94 6.15
CA GLY A 23 -6.01 14.49 6.48
C GLY A 23 -6.21 14.15 7.94
N SER A 24 -7.36 13.53 8.25
CA SER A 24 -7.75 13.10 9.60
C SER A 24 -8.82 12.01 9.52
N GLY A 25 -8.96 11.19 10.56
CA GLY A 25 -9.93 10.08 10.62
C GLY A 25 -9.27 8.72 10.56
N GLU A 26 -9.87 7.76 9.86
CA GLU A 26 -9.29 6.43 9.67
C GLU A 26 -7.92 6.52 8.98
N THR A 27 -6.98 5.74 9.49
CA THR A 27 -5.58 5.89 9.09
C THR A 27 -5.22 4.94 7.97
N ILE A 28 -4.60 5.47 6.93
CA ILE A 28 -3.94 4.75 5.86
C ILE A 28 -2.44 4.98 5.99
N VAL A 29 -1.68 3.92 6.13
CA VAL A 29 -0.21 3.96 6.06
C VAL A 29 0.21 3.56 4.65
N ALA A 30 0.82 4.48 3.92
CA ALA A 30 1.34 4.25 2.58
C ALA A 30 2.86 4.09 2.61
N ILE A 31 3.36 3.05 1.96
CA ILE A 31 4.80 2.79 1.78
C ILE A 31 5.11 2.93 0.29
N ILE A 32 5.92 3.91 -0.05
CA ILE A 32 6.31 4.21 -1.42
C ILE A 32 7.78 3.85 -1.66
N GLY A 33 8.13 3.64 -2.92
CA GLY A 33 9.51 3.31 -3.31
C GLY A 33 10.52 4.38 -2.91
N ASP A 34 11.80 4.01 -3.03
CA ASP A 34 12.92 4.90 -2.68
C ASP A 34 12.88 6.21 -3.48
N GLY A 35 13.12 7.31 -2.75
CA GLY A 35 13.07 8.66 -3.31
C GLY A 35 11.67 9.13 -3.73
N GLY A 36 10.61 8.33 -3.47
CA GLY A 36 9.24 8.70 -3.78
C GLY A 36 8.73 9.84 -2.90
N LEU A 37 7.77 10.59 -3.46
CA LEU A 37 7.03 11.64 -2.77
C LEU A 37 5.53 11.33 -2.81
N PRO A 38 4.73 11.86 -1.84
CA PRO A 38 3.29 11.73 -1.91
C PRO A 38 2.74 12.23 -3.25
N THR A 39 1.94 11.41 -3.90
CA THR A 39 1.30 11.74 -5.17
C THR A 39 -0.06 12.40 -4.96
N ARG A 40 -0.70 12.83 -6.05
CA ARG A 40 -2.08 13.31 -6.01
C ARG A 40 -3.05 12.24 -5.50
N ALA A 41 -2.79 10.97 -5.73
CA ALA A 41 -3.62 9.89 -5.19
C ALA A 41 -3.66 9.92 -3.66
N HIS A 42 -2.51 10.09 -3.00
CA HIS A 42 -2.45 10.24 -1.55
C HIS A 42 -3.21 11.48 -1.05
N ALA A 43 -3.13 12.60 -1.79
CA ALA A 43 -3.87 13.80 -1.43
C ALA A 43 -5.40 13.59 -1.51
N LEU A 44 -5.87 12.87 -2.54
CA LEU A 44 -7.29 12.52 -2.69
C LEU A 44 -7.77 11.54 -1.60
N LEU A 45 -6.93 10.61 -1.17
CA LEU A 45 -7.22 9.74 -0.01
C LEU A 45 -7.31 10.57 1.28
N ALA A 46 -6.43 11.56 1.44
CA ALA A 46 -6.38 12.42 2.62
C ALA A 46 -7.59 13.38 2.74
N GLU A 47 -8.40 13.53 1.70
CA GLU A 47 -9.65 14.29 1.78
C GLU A 47 -10.70 13.60 2.69
N ARG A 48 -10.57 12.29 2.93
CA ARG A 48 -11.54 11.50 3.71
C ARG A 48 -10.95 10.66 4.84
N GLY A 49 -9.62 10.56 4.92
CA GLY A 49 -8.91 9.80 5.93
C GLY A 49 -7.61 10.48 6.35
N ARG A 50 -6.93 9.92 7.32
CA ARG A 50 -5.57 10.28 7.69
C ARG A 50 -4.59 9.47 6.86
N VAL A 51 -3.77 10.09 6.04
CA VAL A 51 -2.78 9.41 5.20
C VAL A 51 -1.38 9.73 5.70
N ILE A 52 -0.62 8.68 6.04
CA ILE A 52 0.78 8.77 6.46
C ILE A 52 1.63 8.04 5.42
N VAL A 53 2.55 8.75 4.81
CA VAL A 53 3.39 8.23 3.73
C VAL A 53 4.82 8.10 4.21
N PHE A 54 5.36 6.88 4.16
CA PHE A 54 6.78 6.57 4.37
C PHE A 54 7.44 6.25 3.02
N ALA A 55 8.59 6.85 2.75
CA ALA A 55 9.43 6.45 1.64
C ALA A 55 10.45 5.40 2.11
N MET A 56 10.71 4.39 1.27
CA MET A 56 11.77 3.41 1.51
C MET A 56 13.13 4.05 1.22
N THR A 57 13.68 4.78 2.18
CA THR A 57 15.01 5.36 2.09
C THR A 57 15.99 4.56 2.95
N ASP A 58 17.17 4.25 2.42
CA ASP A 58 18.30 3.64 3.16
C ASP A 58 17.94 2.37 3.97
N ALA A 59 16.90 1.66 3.60
CA ALA A 59 16.39 0.55 4.41
C ALA A 59 17.13 -0.79 4.18
N GLY A 60 18.02 -0.87 3.22
CA GLY A 60 18.79 -2.08 2.90
C GLY A 60 17.90 -3.22 2.34
N SER A 61 16.85 -3.64 3.03
CA SER A 61 15.91 -4.66 2.58
C SER A 61 14.47 -4.28 2.87
N PRO A 62 13.48 -4.85 2.13
CA PRO A 62 12.07 -4.67 2.41
C PRO A 62 11.67 -5.07 3.83
N GLN A 63 12.27 -6.12 4.37
CA GLN A 63 12.05 -6.58 5.74
C GLN A 63 12.48 -5.54 6.77
N GLU A 64 13.68 -4.99 6.60
CA GLU A 64 14.18 -3.95 7.51
C GLU A 64 13.35 -2.66 7.40
N ALA A 65 12.93 -2.29 6.18
CA ALA A 65 12.00 -1.18 5.98
C ALA A 65 10.68 -1.41 6.73
N ALA A 66 10.08 -2.58 6.60
CA ALA A 66 8.86 -2.95 7.29
C ALA A 66 8.99 -2.86 8.81
N ARG A 67 10.08 -3.39 9.37
CA ARG A 67 10.37 -3.34 10.81
C ARG A 67 10.48 -1.89 11.31
N ARG A 68 11.21 -1.05 10.60
CA ARG A 68 11.40 0.37 10.97
C ARG A 68 10.10 1.16 10.83
N ILE A 69 9.33 0.92 9.77
CA ILE A 69 8.02 1.57 9.56
C ILE A 69 7.03 1.12 10.63
N GLY A 70 6.98 -0.18 10.96
CA GLY A 70 6.13 -0.69 12.04
C GLY A 70 6.43 -0.03 13.37
N ALA A 71 7.72 0.10 13.74
CA ALA A 71 8.14 0.82 14.94
C ALA A 71 7.76 2.31 14.91
N ALA A 72 7.87 2.96 13.73
CA ALA A 72 7.48 4.36 13.58
C ALA A 72 5.95 4.55 13.71
N VAL A 73 5.15 3.66 13.12
CA VAL A 73 3.69 3.65 13.24
C VAL A 73 3.26 3.48 14.71
N ALA A 74 3.88 2.55 15.42
CA ALA A 74 3.63 2.34 16.85
C ALA A 74 4.01 3.58 17.68
N ALA A 75 5.15 4.23 17.37
CA ALA A 75 5.57 5.46 18.05
C ALA A 75 4.63 6.66 17.79
N LEU A 76 3.88 6.64 16.68
CA LEU A 76 2.82 7.62 16.40
C LEU A 76 1.50 7.31 17.13
N GLY A 77 1.44 6.23 17.93
CA GLY A 77 0.24 5.80 18.64
C GLY A 77 -0.86 5.26 17.72
N ILE A 78 -0.49 4.74 16.55
CA ILE A 78 -1.43 4.19 15.58
C ILE A 78 -1.58 2.70 15.86
N GLU A 79 -2.73 2.31 16.40
CA GLU A 79 -3.04 0.93 16.74
C GLU A 79 -3.64 0.18 15.54
N ARG A 80 -4.55 0.84 14.80
CA ARG A 80 -5.24 0.26 13.65
C ARG A 80 -5.10 1.14 12.42
N PHE A 81 -4.85 0.52 11.26
CA PHE A 81 -4.72 1.22 9.98
C PHE A 81 -4.94 0.29 8.79
N ASP A 82 -5.23 0.87 7.64
CA ASP A 82 -5.13 0.20 6.35
C ASP A 82 -3.75 0.46 5.74
N LEU A 83 -3.27 -0.50 4.96
CA LEU A 83 -1.91 -0.47 4.44
C LEU A 83 -1.91 -0.35 2.93
N MET A 84 -1.08 0.55 2.40
CA MET A 84 -0.86 0.70 0.97
C MET A 84 0.62 0.57 0.64
N GLY A 85 0.95 -0.22 -0.38
CA GLY A 85 2.32 -0.34 -0.90
C GLY A 85 2.38 0.01 -2.38
N GLU A 86 3.27 0.93 -2.78
CA GLU A 86 3.44 1.31 -4.19
C GLU A 86 4.81 0.91 -4.73
N GLY A 87 4.83 0.30 -5.91
CA GLY A 87 6.07 -0.11 -6.57
C GLY A 87 6.93 -1.03 -5.69
N SER A 88 8.17 -0.62 -5.39
CA SER A 88 9.06 -1.34 -4.48
C SER A 88 8.60 -1.30 -3.03
N GLY A 89 7.82 -0.30 -2.63
CA GLY A 89 7.20 -0.21 -1.30
C GLY A 89 6.21 -1.34 -1.01
N ALA A 90 5.67 -1.98 -2.05
CA ALA A 90 4.77 -3.12 -1.91
C ALA A 90 5.43 -4.32 -1.19
N ALA A 91 6.73 -4.53 -1.40
CA ALA A 91 7.46 -5.61 -0.71
C ALA A 91 7.54 -5.34 0.82
N ALA A 92 7.83 -4.11 1.22
CA ALA A 92 7.83 -3.73 2.64
C ALA A 92 6.42 -3.78 3.25
N ALA A 93 5.39 -3.39 2.49
CA ALA A 93 4.01 -3.51 2.93
C ALA A 93 3.63 -4.98 3.19
N MET A 94 4.06 -5.91 2.35
CA MET A 94 3.82 -7.34 2.55
C MET A 94 4.54 -7.90 3.78
N TRP A 95 5.77 -7.45 4.06
CA TRP A 95 6.46 -7.80 5.30
C TRP A 95 5.76 -7.24 6.53
N LEU A 96 5.31 -5.98 6.47
CA LEU A 96 4.57 -5.35 7.56
C LEU A 96 3.21 -6.03 7.80
N ALA A 97 2.54 -6.48 6.74
CA ALA A 97 1.25 -7.17 6.83
C ALA A 97 1.30 -8.50 7.60
N GLN A 98 2.49 -9.07 7.80
CA GLN A 98 2.68 -10.29 8.61
C GLN A 98 2.91 -9.97 10.09
N ALA A 99 3.20 -8.72 10.46
CA ALA A 99 3.46 -8.37 11.84
C ALA A 99 2.21 -8.62 12.70
N PRO A 100 2.27 -9.51 13.71
CA PRO A 100 1.11 -9.84 14.52
C PRO A 100 0.67 -8.68 15.42
N GLU A 101 1.59 -7.77 15.72
CA GLU A 101 1.36 -6.63 16.59
C GLU A 101 0.57 -5.50 15.90
N ALA A 102 0.52 -5.50 14.56
CA ALA A 102 -0.16 -4.46 13.81
C ALA A 102 -1.60 -4.86 13.47
N GLU A 103 -2.56 -4.07 13.93
CA GLU A 103 -3.96 -4.21 13.51
C GLU A 103 -4.17 -3.60 12.11
N ILE A 104 -3.74 -4.34 11.09
CA ILE A 104 -3.95 -3.95 9.69
C ILE A 104 -5.29 -4.49 9.23
N GLY A 105 -6.18 -3.60 8.77
CA GLY A 105 -7.51 -3.95 8.26
C GLY A 105 -7.41 -4.64 6.91
N SER A 106 -6.91 -3.94 5.91
CA SER A 106 -6.75 -4.43 4.55
C SER A 106 -5.48 -3.88 3.90
N VAL A 107 -5.07 -4.44 2.76
CA VAL A 107 -3.82 -4.09 2.07
C VAL A 107 -4.10 -3.79 0.59
N VAL A 108 -3.62 -2.65 0.10
CA VAL A 108 -3.61 -2.30 -1.32
C VAL A 108 -2.17 -2.29 -1.84
N LEU A 109 -1.91 -3.01 -2.90
CA LEU A 109 -0.61 -3.05 -3.58
C LEU A 109 -0.75 -2.45 -4.98
N ALA A 110 -0.20 -1.26 -5.19
CA ALA A 110 -0.27 -0.57 -6.48
C ALA A 110 1.01 -0.79 -7.28
N ALA A 111 0.87 -1.41 -8.45
CA ALA A 111 1.96 -1.77 -9.36
C ALA A 111 3.16 -2.43 -8.62
N PRO A 112 2.93 -3.50 -7.83
CA PRO A 112 4.00 -4.12 -7.07
C PRO A 112 5.08 -4.63 -8.04
N VAL A 113 6.34 -4.42 -7.68
CA VAL A 113 7.45 -5.01 -8.41
C VAL A 113 7.67 -6.47 -8.00
N SER A 114 8.28 -7.27 -8.90
CA SER A 114 8.46 -8.71 -8.68
C SER A 114 9.44 -9.07 -7.55
N VAL A 115 10.24 -8.12 -7.09
CA VAL A 115 11.21 -8.34 -6.03
C VAL A 115 10.50 -8.19 -4.67
N LEU A 116 10.10 -9.32 -4.11
CA LEU A 116 9.48 -9.42 -2.78
C LEU A 116 10.51 -9.52 -1.65
N GLY A 117 11.79 -9.37 -1.96
CA GLY A 117 12.84 -9.73 -1.04
C GLY A 117 12.79 -11.25 -0.75
N ASP A 118 13.34 -11.66 0.37
CA ASP A 118 13.39 -13.08 0.78
C ASP A 118 12.09 -13.56 1.45
N LEU A 119 10.94 -12.96 1.13
CA LEU A 119 9.65 -13.41 1.69
C LEU A 119 9.31 -14.78 1.11
N PRO A 120 9.30 -15.84 1.93
CA PRO A 120 8.99 -17.18 1.45
C PRO A 120 7.51 -17.29 1.05
N ASP A 121 7.22 -18.16 0.09
CA ASP A 121 5.86 -18.36 -0.41
C ASP A 121 4.86 -18.75 0.68
N GLU A 122 5.33 -19.48 1.71
CA GLU A 122 4.52 -19.87 2.86
C GLU A 122 4.02 -18.66 3.65
N ALA A 123 4.85 -17.64 3.80
CA ALA A 123 4.50 -16.43 4.52
C ALA A 123 3.39 -15.64 3.84
N PHE A 124 3.30 -15.69 2.50
CA PHE A 124 2.16 -15.12 1.78
C PHE A 124 0.84 -15.83 2.10
N ARG A 125 0.88 -17.16 2.22
CA ARG A 125 -0.30 -17.97 2.50
C ARG A 125 -0.84 -17.78 3.92
N GLU A 126 -0.02 -17.25 4.81
CA GLU A 126 -0.40 -16.92 6.19
C GLU A 126 -1.06 -15.55 6.33
N ILE A 127 -1.00 -14.71 5.30
CA ILE A 127 -1.68 -13.40 5.31
C ILE A 127 -3.18 -13.62 5.21
N LYS A 128 -3.88 -13.34 6.29
CA LYS A 128 -5.34 -13.52 6.39
C LYS A 128 -6.14 -12.25 6.10
N ARG A 129 -5.44 -11.14 5.87
CA ARG A 129 -6.07 -9.85 5.57
C ARG A 129 -6.45 -9.78 4.11
N PRO A 130 -7.57 -9.14 3.75
CA PRO A 130 -7.91 -8.88 2.36
C PRO A 130 -6.80 -8.08 1.66
N VAL A 131 -6.39 -8.52 0.48
CA VAL A 131 -5.35 -7.85 -0.31
C VAL A 131 -5.90 -7.52 -1.69
N LEU A 132 -5.79 -6.26 -2.09
CA LEU A 132 -6.06 -5.80 -3.44
C LEU A 132 -4.74 -5.51 -4.17
N VAL A 133 -4.54 -6.16 -5.29
CA VAL A 133 -3.41 -5.90 -6.18
C VAL A 133 -3.89 -5.14 -7.41
N LEU A 134 -3.31 -3.97 -7.65
CA LEU A 134 -3.58 -3.13 -8.81
C LEU A 134 -2.40 -3.19 -9.77
N SER A 135 -2.67 -3.43 -11.03
CA SER A 135 -1.67 -3.42 -12.10
C SER A 135 -2.09 -2.47 -13.22
N GLY A 136 -1.15 -1.72 -13.76
CA GLY A 136 -1.43 -0.88 -14.92
C GLY A 136 -1.51 -1.71 -16.20
N THR A 137 -2.38 -1.31 -17.15
CA THR A 137 -2.51 -2.01 -18.44
C THR A 137 -1.35 -1.73 -19.41
N ARG A 138 -0.54 -0.69 -19.16
CA ARG A 138 0.64 -0.36 -19.98
C ARG A 138 1.94 -1.02 -19.51
N GLY A 139 1.89 -1.81 -18.46
CA GLY A 139 3.03 -2.54 -17.93
C GLY A 139 2.65 -3.98 -17.66
N GLN A 140 3.36 -4.94 -18.23
CA GLN A 140 3.17 -6.34 -17.84
C GLN A 140 3.84 -6.54 -16.48
N SER A 141 3.04 -6.71 -15.44
CA SER A 141 3.53 -7.09 -14.14
C SER A 141 3.40 -8.59 -13.95
N ALA A 142 4.48 -9.32 -14.25
CA ALA A 142 4.60 -10.72 -13.83
C ALA A 142 4.48 -10.89 -12.30
N ALA A 143 4.66 -9.81 -11.56
CA ALA A 143 4.47 -9.78 -10.12
C ALA A 143 3.01 -10.01 -9.73
N GLY A 144 2.05 -9.47 -10.47
CA GLY A 144 0.64 -9.61 -10.17
C GLY A 144 0.18 -11.05 -10.10
N ASP A 145 0.64 -11.90 -11.02
CA ASP A 145 0.29 -13.32 -11.06
C ASP A 145 0.84 -14.08 -9.86
N ARG A 146 2.03 -13.73 -9.38
CA ARG A 146 2.61 -14.33 -8.18
C ARG A 146 1.79 -13.99 -6.93
N TYR A 147 1.44 -12.73 -6.73
CA TYR A 147 0.59 -12.33 -5.60
C TYR A 147 -0.75 -13.07 -5.63
N ARG A 148 -1.38 -13.12 -6.80
CA ARG A 148 -2.66 -13.81 -7.00
C ARG A 148 -2.59 -15.30 -6.70
N SER A 149 -1.47 -15.96 -6.98
CA SER A 149 -1.29 -17.40 -6.74
C SER A 149 -0.97 -17.74 -5.28
N LEU A 150 -0.38 -16.81 -4.53
CA LEU A 150 0.12 -17.04 -3.18
C LEU A 150 -0.82 -16.54 -2.09
N LEU A 151 -1.55 -15.46 -2.32
CA LEU A 151 -2.43 -14.85 -1.32
C LEU A 151 -3.78 -15.58 -1.27
N PRO A 152 -4.25 -15.99 -0.08
CA PRO A 152 -5.53 -16.69 0.08
C PRO A 152 -6.74 -15.83 -0.29
N ASP A 153 -6.70 -14.55 0.08
CA ASP A 153 -7.75 -13.57 -0.18
C ASP A 153 -7.17 -12.40 -0.98
N CYS A 154 -7.07 -12.61 -2.30
CA CYS A 154 -6.47 -11.67 -3.23
C CYS A 154 -7.48 -11.20 -4.28
N HIS A 155 -7.78 -9.92 -4.24
CA HIS A 155 -8.45 -9.23 -5.33
C HIS A 155 -7.41 -8.70 -6.31
N PHE A 156 -7.66 -8.80 -7.61
CA PHE A 156 -6.76 -8.32 -8.64
C PHE A 156 -7.50 -7.47 -9.67
N MET A 157 -7.03 -6.26 -9.90
CA MET A 157 -7.63 -5.33 -10.85
C MET A 157 -6.58 -4.67 -11.74
N PHE A 158 -7.00 -4.35 -12.97
CA PHE A 158 -6.21 -3.53 -13.87
C PHE A 158 -6.69 -2.08 -13.86
N VAL A 159 -5.73 -1.15 -13.80
CA VAL A 159 -5.99 0.28 -13.98
C VAL A 159 -5.72 0.62 -15.44
N TYR A 160 -6.76 1.00 -16.17
CA TYR A 160 -6.68 1.30 -17.59
C TYR A 160 -5.79 2.52 -17.85
N GLU A 161 -4.96 2.42 -18.91
CA GLU A 161 -4.00 3.44 -19.30
C GLU A 161 -2.99 3.86 -18.23
N ALA A 162 -2.74 3.04 -17.22
CA ALA A 162 -1.66 3.23 -16.26
C ALA A 162 -0.46 2.34 -16.61
N GLY A 163 0.72 2.86 -16.34
CA GLY A 163 1.98 2.13 -16.27
C GLY A 163 2.34 1.74 -14.82
N PRO A 164 3.63 1.64 -14.49
CA PRO A 164 4.08 1.24 -13.16
C PRO A 164 3.89 2.33 -12.08
N ALA A 165 3.69 3.58 -12.46
CA ALA A 165 3.49 4.69 -11.53
C ALA A 165 2.00 5.08 -11.43
N ILE A 166 1.13 4.12 -11.04
CA ILE A 166 -0.33 4.29 -11.03
C ILE A 166 -0.74 5.55 -10.27
N GLY A 167 -0.16 5.81 -9.09
CA GLY A 167 -0.47 6.98 -8.26
C GLY A 167 -0.15 8.33 -8.91
N ALA A 168 0.80 8.36 -9.84
CA ALA A 168 1.15 9.56 -10.60
C ALA A 168 0.38 9.66 -11.93
N GLU A 169 0.15 8.53 -12.60
CA GLU A 169 -0.46 8.48 -13.93
C GLU A 169 -2.00 8.52 -13.90
N ARG A 170 -2.59 7.85 -12.92
CA ARG A 170 -4.05 7.72 -12.76
C ARG A 170 -4.46 7.91 -11.29
N PRO A 171 -4.15 9.09 -10.69
CA PRO A 171 -4.33 9.33 -9.26
C PRO A 171 -5.78 9.20 -8.80
N GLU A 172 -6.74 9.67 -9.59
CA GLU A 172 -8.16 9.57 -9.27
C GLU A 172 -8.64 8.13 -9.24
N ALA A 173 -8.20 7.31 -10.19
CA ALA A 173 -8.56 5.90 -10.24
C ALA A 173 -7.97 5.13 -9.04
N LEU A 174 -6.67 5.34 -8.74
CA LEU A 174 -6.04 4.71 -7.59
C LEU A 174 -6.73 5.09 -6.29
N ALA A 175 -6.97 6.40 -6.06
CA ALA A 175 -7.59 6.87 -4.84
C ALA A 175 -9.02 6.34 -4.68
N PHE A 176 -9.81 6.33 -5.76
CA PHE A 176 -11.17 5.79 -5.74
C PHE A 176 -11.19 4.30 -5.42
N ILE A 177 -10.41 3.50 -6.14
CA ILE A 177 -10.37 2.05 -5.98
C ILE A 177 -9.87 1.67 -4.59
N ALA A 178 -8.77 2.29 -4.13
CA ALA A 178 -8.19 2.01 -2.82
C ALA A 178 -9.17 2.35 -1.69
N ARG A 179 -9.83 3.50 -1.77
CA ARG A 179 -10.83 3.90 -0.78
C ARG A 179 -12.01 2.93 -0.73
N GLU A 180 -12.60 2.59 -1.88
CA GLU A 180 -13.71 1.64 -1.95
C GLU A 180 -13.32 0.28 -1.35
N PHE A 181 -12.07 -0.15 -1.56
CA PHE A 181 -11.58 -1.38 -0.98
C PHE A 181 -11.37 -1.28 0.53
N PHE A 182 -10.77 -0.20 1.04
CA PHE A 182 -10.59 0.01 2.47
C PHE A 182 -11.92 0.12 3.23
N GLU A 183 -12.93 0.75 2.63
CA GLU A 183 -14.26 0.92 3.25
C GLU A 183 -15.09 -0.36 3.22
N ARG A 184 -14.93 -1.21 2.21
CA ARG A 184 -15.83 -2.34 1.94
C ARG A 184 -15.22 -3.71 2.16
N CYS A 185 -13.90 -3.84 2.12
CA CYS A 185 -13.18 -5.12 2.28
C CYS A 185 -13.88 -6.30 1.58
N ASP A 186 -14.49 -7.20 2.36
CA ASP A 186 -15.15 -8.40 1.86
C ASP A 186 -16.36 -8.12 0.95
N LEU A 187 -16.94 -6.92 1.04
CA LEU A 187 -18.02 -6.46 0.17
C LEU A 187 -17.52 -5.75 -1.09
N PHE A 188 -16.21 -5.62 -1.23
CA PHE A 188 -15.59 -5.17 -2.48
C PHE A 188 -15.67 -6.30 -3.52
N LEU A 189 -16.91 -6.62 -3.87
CA LEU A 189 -17.19 -7.71 -4.80
C LEU A 189 -17.01 -7.26 -6.23
N VAL A 190 -15.89 -7.66 -6.77
CA VAL A 190 -15.92 -8.22 -8.13
C VAL A 190 -16.42 -9.65 -7.95
N SER A 191 -17.64 -9.94 -8.39
CA SER A 191 -18.14 -11.31 -8.38
C SER A 191 -17.11 -12.25 -9.01
N ARG A 192 -16.64 -13.23 -8.26
CA ARG A 192 -15.69 -14.25 -8.75
C ARG A 192 -16.23 -15.00 -9.96
N GLU A 193 -17.55 -14.98 -10.18
CA GLU A 193 -18.22 -15.71 -11.25
C GLU A 193 -18.25 -14.99 -12.60
N ASN A 194 -18.16 -13.66 -12.64
CA ASN A 194 -18.43 -12.93 -13.89
C ASN A 194 -17.31 -12.05 -14.43
N GLY A 195 -16.15 -11.96 -13.79
CA GLY A 195 -15.00 -11.25 -14.35
C GLY A 195 -15.26 -9.79 -14.78
N MET A 196 -16.28 -9.12 -14.24
CA MET A 196 -16.63 -7.78 -14.65
C MET A 196 -15.62 -6.77 -14.11
N VAL A 197 -14.90 -6.16 -15.02
CA VAL A 197 -14.12 -4.95 -14.81
C VAL A 197 -15.09 -3.78 -14.86
N PHE A 198 -15.23 -3.04 -13.77
CA PHE A 198 -15.94 -1.77 -13.82
C PHE A 198 -15.05 -0.71 -14.48
N PRO A 199 -15.61 0.11 -15.37
CA PRO A 199 -14.86 1.12 -16.12
C PRO A 199 -14.37 2.27 -15.24
#